data_e66955c5fc5f03b16ad08b8b2460201a
#
_entry.id   e66955c5fc5f03b16ad08b8b2460201a
#
_cell.length_a   1.000
_cell.length_b   1.000
_cell.length_c   1.000
_cell.angle_alpha   90.00
_cell.angle_beta   90.00
_cell.angle_gamma   90.00
#
_symmetry.space_group_name_H-M   'P 1'
#
loop_
_entity.id
_entity.type
_entity.pdbx_description
1 polymer ?
#
loop_
_entity_poly.entity_id
_entity_poly.type
_entity_poly.pdbx_seq_one_letter_code
_entity_poly.pdbx_strand_id
1 'polypeptide(L)'
;LNGNTEIDLEKFDLIKSLQIGSNIESAHLRTIITGWGHATPADSDGRACAEWCFRTHKIKIDNSNLFSHYMGPIGCSQNPINNQGGNWAPDRAGWCPGMTVPVRIDKFDSDVSNKTMNYEYDFENWTNDFVGTPGYNNKNAYNAISTFIVLKSDQQIDAATISD
;
A
#
# COMPACT_ATOMS: atom_id res chain seq x y z
N LEU A 1 0.94 6.35 -7.38
CA LEU A 1 2.33 6.70 -7.63
C LEU A 1 2.79 5.89 -8.82
N ASN A 2 2.92 6.55 -9.95
CA ASN A 2 3.53 5.96 -11.12
C ASN A 2 5.00 5.72 -10.79
N GLY A 3 5.36 4.49 -10.49
CA GLY A 3 6.73 4.10 -10.27
C GLY A 3 7.56 4.51 -11.47
N ASN A 4 8.25 5.60 -11.33
CA ASN A 4 9.24 6.01 -12.30
C ASN A 4 10.49 5.19 -11.95
N THR A 5 10.83 4.36 -12.70
CA THR A 5 11.55 3.11 -12.73
C THR A 5 13.07 3.21 -12.69
N GLU A 6 13.60 4.36 -12.67
CA GLU A 6 15.01 4.61 -12.46
C GLU A 6 15.33 4.86 -11.00
N ILE A 7 14.38 4.63 -10.11
CA ILE A 7 14.43 5.14 -8.77
C ILE A 7 14.15 3.98 -7.83
N ASP A 8 15.02 3.85 -6.88
CA ASP A 8 14.89 3.09 -5.67
C ASP A 8 13.52 3.32 -5.05
N LEU A 9 12.75 2.28 -4.75
CA LEU A 9 11.44 2.42 -4.13
C LEU A 9 11.48 3.11 -2.78
N GLU A 10 12.60 3.09 -2.09
CA GLU A 10 12.82 3.91 -0.89
C GLU A 10 12.53 5.40 -1.10
N LYS A 11 12.65 5.87 -2.34
CA LYS A 11 12.38 7.28 -2.68
C LYS A 11 10.91 7.56 -2.97
N PHE A 12 10.08 6.52 -2.95
CA PHE A 12 8.64 6.63 -3.25
C PHE A 12 7.74 6.25 -2.11
N ASP A 13 8.27 6.10 -0.92
CA ASP A 13 7.41 6.00 0.25
C ASP A 13 6.43 7.17 0.25
N LEU A 14 5.17 6.84 0.48
CA LEU A 14 4.13 7.85 0.56
C LEU A 14 4.25 8.58 1.89
N ILE A 15 4.87 9.74 1.86
CA ILE A 15 5.08 10.58 3.05
C ILE A 15 4.11 11.76 2.99
N LYS A 16 3.35 11.98 4.06
CA LYS A 16 2.39 13.08 4.18
C LYS A 16 2.37 13.61 5.61
N SER A 17 2.15 14.90 5.75
CA SER A 17 1.81 15.52 7.02
C SER A 17 0.29 15.58 7.18
N LEU A 18 -0.22 15.11 8.30
CA LEU A 18 -1.64 15.10 8.66
C LEU A 18 -1.87 16.08 9.79
N GLN A 19 -2.68 17.10 9.57
CA GLN A 19 -3.13 18.00 10.63
C GLN A 19 -4.59 17.71 10.94
N ILE A 20 -4.86 17.29 12.18
CA ILE A 20 -6.16 16.85 12.64
C ILE A 20 -6.72 17.90 13.61
N GLY A 21 -7.99 18.25 13.44
CA GLY A 21 -8.70 19.20 14.30
C GLY A 21 -9.11 18.61 15.66
N SER A 22 -9.91 19.37 16.36
CA SER A 22 -10.44 19.01 17.70
C SER A 22 -11.62 18.04 17.63
N ASN A 23 -12.02 17.52 18.79
CA ASN A 23 -13.24 16.75 19.01
C ASN A 23 -13.33 15.43 18.23
N ILE A 24 -12.22 14.73 18.04
CA ILE A 24 -12.21 13.43 17.40
C ILE A 24 -12.41 12.33 18.46
N GLU A 25 -13.48 11.57 18.32
CA GLU A 25 -13.76 10.41 19.20
C GLU A 25 -12.95 9.18 18.79
N SER A 26 -12.81 8.96 17.49
CA SER A 26 -12.05 7.86 16.97
C SER A 26 -11.52 8.16 15.57
N ALA A 27 -10.39 7.55 15.24
CA ALA A 27 -9.77 7.65 13.92
C ALA A 27 -9.27 6.29 13.46
N HIS A 28 -9.27 6.09 12.14
CA HIS A 28 -8.60 4.96 11.52
C HIS A 28 -8.10 5.31 10.12
N LEU A 29 -7.07 4.61 9.69
CA LEU A 29 -6.67 4.60 8.29
C LEU A 29 -7.46 3.54 7.55
N ARG A 30 -7.89 3.86 6.35
CA ARG A 30 -8.53 2.95 5.42
C ARG A 30 -7.69 2.88 4.16
N THR A 31 -7.02 1.76 3.94
CA THR A 31 -6.07 1.59 2.84
C THR A 31 -6.51 0.48 1.89
N ILE A 32 -6.45 0.77 0.60
CA ILE A 32 -6.55 -0.20 -0.49
C ILE A 32 -5.25 -0.12 -1.28
N ILE A 33 -4.62 -1.26 -1.51
CA ILE A 33 -3.36 -1.34 -2.24
C ILE A 33 -3.31 -2.56 -3.15
N THR A 34 -2.77 -2.38 -4.34
CA THR A 34 -2.48 -3.45 -5.31
C THR A 34 -1.10 -3.24 -5.92
N GLY A 35 -0.34 -4.31 -6.06
CA GLY A 35 0.92 -4.32 -6.79
C GLY A 35 0.72 -4.75 -8.24
N TRP A 36 1.48 -4.17 -9.16
CA TRP A 36 1.39 -4.41 -10.59
C TRP A 36 2.78 -4.51 -11.21
N GLY A 37 2.88 -5.40 -12.19
CA GLY A 37 4.11 -5.56 -12.98
C GLY A 37 5.19 -6.36 -12.26
N HIS A 38 6.34 -6.43 -12.90
CA HIS A 38 7.45 -7.30 -12.52
C HIS A 38 8.72 -6.48 -12.34
N ALA A 39 9.34 -6.58 -11.19
CA ALA A 39 10.64 -5.99 -10.89
C ALA A 39 11.45 -6.91 -9.97
N THR A 40 12.73 -6.64 -9.84
CA THR A 40 13.65 -7.37 -8.96
C THR A 40 14.29 -6.43 -7.93
N PRO A 41 14.89 -7.00 -6.88
CA PRO A 41 14.97 -8.41 -6.61
C PRO A 41 13.59 -9.02 -6.36
N ALA A 42 13.42 -10.26 -6.77
CA ALA A 42 12.26 -11.05 -6.36
C ALA A 42 12.26 -11.25 -4.83
N ASP A 43 11.15 -11.70 -4.27
CA ASP A 43 11.12 -12.16 -2.89
C ASP A 43 11.92 -13.46 -2.70
N SER A 44 12.00 -13.97 -1.47
CA SER A 44 12.76 -15.18 -1.14
C SER A 44 12.37 -16.42 -1.97
N ASP A 45 11.15 -16.44 -2.51
CA ASP A 45 10.64 -17.55 -3.31
C ASP A 45 10.75 -17.29 -4.83
N GLY A 46 11.45 -16.23 -5.23
CA GLY A 46 11.69 -15.87 -6.63
C GLY A 46 10.51 -15.16 -7.32
N ARG A 47 9.53 -14.66 -6.56
CA ARG A 47 8.38 -13.94 -7.14
C ARG A 47 8.73 -12.49 -7.40
N ALA A 48 8.46 -12.02 -8.62
CA ALA A 48 8.78 -10.65 -9.04
C ALA A 48 7.87 -9.60 -8.38
N CYS A 49 8.45 -8.51 -7.90
CA CYS A 49 7.72 -7.38 -7.33
C CYS A 49 7.31 -6.39 -8.45
N ALA A 50 6.21 -5.65 -8.31
CA ALA A 50 5.33 -5.51 -7.15
C ALA A 50 4.10 -6.45 -7.19
N GLU A 51 3.78 -7.07 -8.32
CA GLU A 51 2.54 -7.84 -8.50
C GLU A 51 2.55 -9.15 -7.72
N TRP A 52 3.69 -9.84 -7.66
CA TRP A 52 3.77 -11.22 -7.21
C TRP A 52 4.53 -11.42 -5.90
N CYS A 53 5.42 -10.50 -5.51
CA CYS A 53 6.26 -10.70 -4.35
C CYS A 53 5.49 -10.46 -3.04
N PHE A 54 5.64 -11.42 -2.10
CA PHE A 54 5.00 -11.33 -0.80
C PHE A 54 5.89 -10.58 0.17
N ARG A 55 5.40 -9.42 0.62
CA ARG A 55 6.14 -8.51 1.50
C ARG A 55 5.26 -7.95 2.60
N THR A 56 5.89 -7.44 3.63
CA THR A 56 5.19 -6.71 4.69
C THR A 56 5.51 -5.23 4.55
N HIS A 57 4.54 -4.47 4.12
CA HIS A 57 4.60 -3.01 4.14
C HIS A 57 4.33 -2.49 5.55
N LYS A 58 4.91 -1.37 5.90
CA LYS A 58 4.72 -0.75 7.22
C LYS A 58 4.08 0.61 7.08
N ILE A 59 3.29 0.97 8.09
CA ILE A 59 2.78 2.32 8.23
C ILE A 59 3.43 2.93 9.44
N LYS A 60 4.18 4.00 9.23
CA LYS A 60 4.84 4.75 10.27
C LYS A 60 4.06 6.02 10.57
N ILE A 61 3.94 6.32 11.85
CA ILE A 61 3.46 7.61 12.34
C ILE A 61 4.57 8.19 13.20
N ASP A 62 5.01 9.40 12.85
CA ASP A 62 6.12 10.09 13.51
C ASP A 62 7.38 9.20 13.63
N ASN A 63 7.74 8.54 12.52
CA ASN A 63 8.86 7.59 12.40
C ASN A 63 8.74 6.29 13.22
N SER A 64 7.61 6.05 13.85
CA SER A 64 7.37 4.81 14.61
C SER A 64 6.50 3.86 13.81
N ASN A 65 6.92 2.59 13.66
CA ASN A 65 6.09 1.55 13.05
C ASN A 65 4.84 1.32 13.89
N LEU A 66 3.68 1.72 13.37
CA LEU A 66 2.41 1.61 14.09
C LEU A 66 1.56 0.45 13.57
N PHE A 67 1.50 0.28 12.24
CA PHE A 67 0.75 -0.80 11.61
C PHE A 67 1.60 -1.52 10.58
N SER A 68 1.15 -2.70 10.16
CA SER A 68 1.81 -3.46 9.10
C SER A 68 0.78 -4.18 8.22
N HIS A 69 1.05 -4.20 6.91
CA HIS A 69 0.23 -4.86 5.92
C HIS A 69 1.02 -5.98 5.24
N TYR A 70 0.70 -7.22 5.56
CA TYR A 70 1.24 -8.34 4.80
C TYR A 70 0.53 -8.42 3.45
N MET A 71 1.32 -8.26 2.39
CA MET A 71 0.90 -8.38 0.99
C MET A 71 1.20 -9.81 0.53
N GLY A 72 0.37 -10.75 0.94
CA GLY A 72 0.54 -12.16 0.68
C GLY A 72 -0.61 -12.81 -0.11
N PRO A 73 -0.58 -14.13 -0.29
CA PRO A 73 -1.59 -14.86 -1.04
C PRO A 73 -2.96 -14.77 -0.36
N ILE A 74 -4.00 -14.64 -1.17
CA ILE A 74 -5.40 -14.61 -0.69
C ILE A 74 -6.29 -15.68 -1.33
N GLY A 75 -5.70 -16.63 -2.09
CA GLY A 75 -6.41 -17.76 -2.66
C GLY A 75 -7.04 -17.46 -4.01
N CYS A 76 -6.33 -16.86 -4.96
CA CYS A 76 -6.86 -16.51 -6.28
C CYS A 76 -7.44 -17.70 -7.06
N SER A 77 -6.87 -18.88 -6.94
CA SER A 77 -7.39 -20.11 -7.57
C SER A 77 -8.78 -20.52 -7.09
N GLN A 78 -9.19 -20.05 -5.91
CA GLN A 78 -10.50 -20.29 -5.31
C GLN A 78 -11.50 -19.16 -5.58
N ASN A 79 -11.11 -18.21 -6.43
CA ASN A 79 -11.96 -17.09 -6.80
C ASN A 79 -13.31 -17.58 -7.35
N PRO A 80 -14.45 -17.12 -6.82
CA PRO A 80 -15.77 -17.48 -7.33
C PRO A 80 -15.98 -17.06 -8.79
N ILE A 81 -15.24 -16.07 -9.27
CA ILE A 81 -15.17 -15.71 -10.69
C ILE A 81 -14.05 -16.53 -11.34
N ASN A 82 -14.29 -17.80 -11.50
CA ASN A 82 -13.38 -18.71 -12.20
C ASN A 82 -13.57 -18.62 -13.73
N ASN A 83 -12.75 -19.36 -14.48
CA ASN A 83 -12.76 -19.37 -15.95
C ASN A 83 -12.53 -18.01 -16.62
N GLN A 84 -11.86 -17.10 -15.93
CA GLN A 84 -11.40 -15.87 -16.55
C GLN A 84 -10.29 -16.17 -17.58
N GLY A 85 -10.27 -15.41 -18.66
CA GLY A 85 -9.13 -15.46 -19.59
C GLY A 85 -7.83 -14.98 -18.93
N GLY A 86 -6.70 -15.55 -19.35
CA GLY A 86 -5.38 -15.12 -18.91
C GLY A 86 -4.94 -15.71 -17.56
N ASN A 87 -4.03 -15.02 -16.90
CA ASN A 87 -3.31 -15.51 -15.73
C ASN A 87 -3.99 -15.09 -14.41
N TRP A 88 -5.16 -15.61 -14.12
CA TRP A 88 -5.97 -15.21 -12.96
C TRP A 88 -5.78 -16.10 -11.71
N ALA A 89 -5.41 -17.36 -11.91
CA ALA A 89 -5.35 -18.35 -10.82
C ALA A 89 -4.17 -18.17 -9.84
N PRO A 90 -2.95 -17.78 -10.27
CA PRO A 90 -1.84 -17.55 -9.34
C PRO A 90 -2.12 -16.40 -8.38
N ASP A 91 -1.75 -16.60 -7.12
CA ASP A 91 -1.85 -15.57 -6.10
C ASP A 91 -0.93 -14.39 -6.38
N ARG A 92 -1.49 -13.20 -6.28
CA ARG A 92 -0.78 -11.94 -6.30
C ARG A 92 -0.55 -11.42 -4.90
N ALA A 93 0.23 -10.37 -4.80
CA ALA A 93 0.51 -9.70 -3.55
C ALA A 93 -0.73 -8.98 -2.99
N GLY A 94 -1.54 -9.70 -2.25
CA GLY A 94 -2.69 -9.19 -1.49
C GLY A 94 -3.93 -8.83 -2.32
N TRP A 95 -4.05 -9.28 -3.56
CA TRP A 95 -5.24 -9.09 -4.39
C TRP A 95 -5.40 -10.21 -5.43
N CYS A 96 -6.57 -10.32 -6.05
CA CYS A 96 -6.82 -11.24 -7.16
C CYS A 96 -7.66 -10.57 -8.25
N PRO A 97 -7.43 -10.91 -9.54
CA PRO A 97 -8.31 -10.46 -10.61
C PRO A 97 -9.76 -10.90 -10.38
N GLY A 98 -10.70 -9.97 -10.58
CA GLY A 98 -12.12 -10.26 -10.45
C GLY A 98 -12.65 -10.40 -9.03
N MET A 99 -11.81 -10.18 -8.01
CA MET A 99 -12.23 -10.11 -6.61
C MET A 99 -12.18 -8.68 -6.10
N THR A 100 -12.97 -8.41 -5.05
CA THR A 100 -12.84 -7.15 -4.31
C THR A 100 -11.46 -7.08 -3.66
N VAL A 101 -10.74 -6.00 -3.89
CA VAL A 101 -9.45 -5.77 -3.23
C VAL A 101 -9.69 -5.59 -1.73
N PRO A 102 -8.95 -6.30 -0.88
CA PRO A 102 -9.09 -6.17 0.57
C PRO A 102 -8.88 -4.73 1.04
N VAL A 103 -9.79 -4.27 1.88
CA VAL A 103 -9.68 -2.99 2.56
C VAL A 103 -9.02 -3.22 3.91
N ARG A 104 -7.92 -2.55 4.15
CA ARG A 104 -7.20 -2.58 5.44
C ARG A 104 -7.68 -1.43 6.29
N ILE A 105 -8.04 -1.74 7.54
CA ILE A 105 -8.54 -0.77 8.53
C ILE A 105 -7.61 -0.80 9.73
N ASP A 106 -6.87 0.27 9.92
CA ASP A 106 -5.89 0.44 10.98
C ASP A 106 -6.40 1.48 11.97
N LYS A 107 -6.85 1.05 13.13
CA LYS A 107 -7.43 1.92 14.16
C LYS A 107 -6.32 2.52 15.02
N PHE A 108 -6.44 3.81 15.29
CA PHE A 108 -5.60 4.46 16.29
C PHE A 108 -6.12 4.13 17.68
N ASP A 109 -5.24 3.64 18.54
CA ASP A 109 -5.56 3.31 19.93
C ASP A 109 -5.46 4.54 20.86
N SER A 110 -4.88 5.63 20.35
CA SER A 110 -4.71 6.88 21.09
C SER A 110 -5.52 8.01 20.47
N ASP A 111 -5.86 8.99 21.29
CA ASP A 111 -6.48 10.23 20.83
C ASP A 111 -5.58 10.93 19.80
N VAL A 112 -6.16 11.30 18.67
CA VAL A 112 -5.51 12.04 17.58
C VAL A 112 -5.97 13.50 17.48
N SER A 113 -6.89 13.95 18.35
CA SER A 113 -7.40 15.31 18.33
C SER A 113 -6.30 16.34 18.50
N ASN A 114 -6.38 17.40 17.71
CA ASN A 114 -5.43 18.52 17.71
C ASN A 114 -3.97 18.11 17.46
N LYS A 115 -3.74 16.98 16.76
CA LYS A 115 -2.39 16.52 16.45
C LYS A 115 -1.99 16.83 15.02
N THR A 116 -0.72 17.13 14.87
CA THR A 116 -0.02 17.04 13.59
C THR A 116 0.85 15.79 13.64
N MET A 117 0.73 14.93 12.63
CA MET A 117 1.43 13.64 12.57
C MET A 117 2.09 13.50 11.19
N ASN A 118 3.26 12.92 11.14
CA ASN A 118 3.89 12.50 9.90
C ASN A 118 3.47 11.07 9.58
N TYR A 119 2.78 10.90 8.48
CA TYR A 119 2.39 9.60 7.94
C TYR A 119 3.41 9.15 6.89
N GLU A 120 3.85 7.91 6.96
CA GLU A 120 4.67 7.27 5.96
C GLU A 120 4.12 5.86 5.67
N TYR A 121 3.86 5.57 4.40
CA TYR A 121 3.63 4.21 3.93
C TYR A 121 4.94 3.67 3.35
N ASP A 122 5.60 2.80 4.09
CA ASP A 122 6.88 2.19 3.79
C ASP A 122 6.65 0.85 3.06
N PHE A 123 7.05 0.81 1.79
CA PHE A 123 6.85 -0.33 0.90
C PHE A 123 7.89 -1.45 1.05
N GLU A 124 8.79 -1.38 2.00
CA GLU A 124 10.05 -2.13 2.05
C GLU A 124 10.99 -1.81 0.87
N ASN A 125 12.26 -1.93 1.16
CA ASN A 125 13.30 -1.61 0.18
C ASN A 125 13.42 -2.70 -0.88
N TRP A 126 13.34 -2.34 -2.12
CA TRP A 126 13.72 -3.18 -3.24
C TRP A 126 14.25 -2.33 -4.40
N THR A 127 15.13 -2.91 -5.17
CA THR A 127 15.77 -2.27 -6.31
C THR A 127 15.30 -2.95 -7.58
N ASN A 128 15.05 -2.18 -8.62
CA ASN A 128 14.73 -2.74 -9.92
C ASN A 128 16.02 -3.05 -10.70
N ASP A 129 16.53 -4.27 -10.55
CA ASP A 129 17.79 -4.70 -11.18
C ASP A 129 17.69 -4.89 -12.70
N PHE A 130 16.50 -4.77 -13.27
CA PHE A 130 16.32 -4.85 -14.73
C PHE A 130 16.44 -3.50 -15.44
N VAL A 131 16.63 -2.42 -14.70
CA VAL A 131 16.85 -1.08 -15.30
C VAL A 131 18.00 -1.17 -16.29
N GLY A 132 17.73 -0.76 -17.54
CA GLY A 132 18.72 -0.76 -18.59
C GLY A 132 18.95 -2.09 -19.31
N THR A 133 18.30 -3.19 -18.92
CA THR A 133 18.41 -4.45 -19.68
C THR A 133 17.54 -4.41 -20.95
N PRO A 134 18.05 -4.93 -22.09
CA PRO A 134 17.28 -4.94 -23.33
C PRO A 134 15.96 -5.70 -23.19
N GLY A 135 14.87 -5.11 -23.67
CA GLY A 135 13.53 -5.71 -23.66
C GLY A 135 12.76 -5.58 -22.34
N TYR A 136 13.36 -5.04 -21.31
CA TYR A 136 12.68 -4.81 -20.06
C TYR A 136 11.92 -3.47 -20.07
N ASN A 137 10.63 -3.54 -19.75
CA ASN A 137 9.80 -2.34 -19.55
C ASN A 137 9.61 -2.07 -18.06
N ASN A 138 10.54 -1.39 -17.49
CA ASN A 138 10.58 -1.04 -16.07
C ASN A 138 9.47 -0.09 -15.63
N LYS A 139 8.72 0.52 -16.55
CA LYS A 139 7.60 1.43 -16.25
C LYS A 139 6.37 0.71 -15.73
N ASN A 140 6.38 -0.62 -15.75
CA ASN A 140 5.20 -1.43 -15.44
C ASN A 140 5.18 -1.99 -14.01
N ALA A 141 6.22 -1.78 -13.20
CA ALA A 141 6.23 -2.21 -11.82
C ALA A 141 5.87 -1.04 -10.88
N TYR A 142 4.71 -1.12 -10.23
CA TYR A 142 4.21 -0.07 -9.33
C TYR A 142 3.20 -0.61 -8.31
N ASN A 143 3.01 0.12 -7.25
CA ASN A 143 1.91 -0.08 -6.33
C ASN A 143 0.86 1.02 -6.54
N ALA A 144 -0.39 0.63 -6.79
CA ALA A 144 -1.52 1.53 -6.76
C ALA A 144 -2.09 1.53 -5.34
N ILE A 145 -2.07 2.70 -4.69
CA ILE A 145 -2.51 2.85 -3.31
C ILE A 145 -3.55 3.97 -3.19
N SER A 146 -4.56 3.73 -2.35
CA SER A 146 -5.52 4.74 -1.92
C SER A 146 -5.64 4.64 -0.41
N THR A 147 -5.26 5.68 0.30
CA THR A 147 -5.35 5.77 1.75
C THR A 147 -6.20 6.97 2.15
N PHE A 148 -7.09 6.74 3.12
CA PHE A 148 -7.91 7.77 3.75
C PHE A 148 -7.71 7.73 5.25
N ILE A 149 -7.65 8.88 5.88
CA ILE A 149 -7.92 8.97 7.32
C ILE A 149 -9.42 9.21 7.50
N VAL A 150 -10.05 8.34 8.27
CA VAL A 150 -11.47 8.44 8.61
C VAL A 150 -11.58 8.88 10.06
N LEU A 151 -12.19 10.03 10.26
CA LEU A 151 -12.40 10.65 11.56
C LEU A 151 -13.88 10.53 11.93
N LYS A 152 -14.15 10.19 13.18
CA LYS A 152 -15.49 10.11 13.73
C LYS A 152 -15.61 11.03 14.94
N SER A 153 -16.74 11.73 15.02
CA SER A 153 -17.13 12.59 16.14
C SER A 153 -18.65 12.62 16.26
N ASP A 154 -19.18 12.95 17.43
CA ASP A 154 -20.57 13.29 17.67
C ASP A 154 -20.86 14.79 17.41
N GLN A 155 -19.82 15.57 17.12
CA GLN A 155 -19.88 16.99 16.85
C GLN A 155 -19.42 17.28 15.42
N GLN A 156 -19.75 18.45 14.92
CA GLN A 156 -19.19 18.92 13.66
C GLN A 156 -17.69 19.12 13.81
N ILE A 157 -16.92 18.54 12.91
CA ILE A 157 -15.46 18.66 12.83
C ILE A 157 -15.04 19.19 11.47
N ASP A 158 -13.87 19.81 11.44
CA ASP A 158 -13.22 20.17 10.19
C ASP A 158 -12.52 18.93 9.58
N ALA A 159 -12.45 18.90 8.26
CA ALA A 159 -11.67 17.89 7.58
C ALA A 159 -10.18 18.02 7.93
N ALA A 160 -9.49 16.88 8.03
CA ALA A 160 -8.04 16.90 8.21
C ALA A 160 -7.36 17.58 7.01
N THR A 161 -6.32 18.35 7.28
CA THR A 161 -5.45 18.88 6.24
C THR A 161 -4.32 17.89 5.97
N ILE A 162 -4.10 17.59 4.70
CA ILE A 162 -3.05 16.67 4.24
C ILE A 162 -2.11 17.46 3.34
N SER A 163 -0.81 17.44 3.64
CA SER A 163 0.23 18.10 2.84
C SER A 163 1.44 17.19 2.63
N ASP A 164 2.27 17.59 1.66
CA ASP A 164 3.56 16.95 1.39
C ASP A 164 4.58 17.29 2.45
#